data_268635fd8dbe664f1be4ed7a77b32ef1
#
_entry.id   268635fd8dbe664f1be4ed7a77b32ef1
#
_cell.length_a   1.000
_cell.length_b   1.000
_cell.length_c   1.000
_cell.angle_alpha   90.00
_cell.angle_beta   90.00
_cell.angle_gamma   90.00
#
_symmetry.space_group_name_H-M   'P 1'
#
loop_
_entity.id
_entity.type
_entity.pdbx_description
1 polymer ?
#
loop_
_entity_poly.entity_id
_entity_poly.type
_entity_poly.pdbx_seq_one_letter_code
_entity_poly.pdbx_strand_id
1 'polypeptide(L)'
;MQSSIVSEAKAIENELIAHRRHLHQNPELGFDLPETTAYVMQQLREYGYEPKAVGKAGISAVIGPDGGKTFLIRGDMDALPMKEETGLPFCSINGKMHACGHDFH
;
A
#
# COMPACT_ATOMS: atom_id res chain seq x y z
N MET A 1 -12.42 13.40 21.06
CA MET A 1 -12.50 13.38 19.59
C MET A 1 -11.18 12.94 18.95
N GLN A 2 -10.07 13.61 19.26
CA GLN A 2 -8.76 13.20 18.74
C GLN A 2 -8.38 11.78 19.15
N SER A 3 -8.71 11.38 20.38
CA SER A 3 -8.44 10.03 20.88
C SER A 3 -9.17 8.95 20.07
N SER A 4 -10.32 9.26 19.48
CA SER A 4 -11.06 8.27 18.69
C SER A 4 -10.37 7.94 17.37
N ILE A 5 -9.74 8.92 16.69
CA ILE A 5 -8.99 8.68 15.46
C ILE A 5 -7.78 7.77 15.74
N VAL A 6 -7.02 8.09 16.78
CA VAL A 6 -5.87 7.28 17.19
C VAL A 6 -6.30 5.89 17.63
N SER A 7 -7.39 5.79 18.36
CA SER A 7 -7.92 4.50 18.82
C SER A 7 -8.38 3.63 17.65
N GLU A 8 -9.05 4.22 16.67
CA GLU A 8 -9.46 3.51 15.46
C GLU A 8 -8.26 3.03 14.65
N ALA A 9 -7.23 3.86 14.51
CA ALA A 9 -5.99 3.47 13.84
C ALA A 9 -5.31 2.30 14.56
N LYS A 10 -5.25 2.34 15.89
CA LYS A 10 -4.68 1.25 16.70
C LYS A 10 -5.49 -0.04 16.59
N ALA A 11 -6.79 0.06 16.42
CA ALA A 11 -7.65 -1.11 16.29
C ALA A 11 -7.35 -1.91 15.01
N ILE A 12 -6.82 -1.27 13.96
CA ILE A 12 -6.45 -1.94 12.71
C ILE A 12 -4.93 -2.08 12.54
N GLU A 13 -4.15 -1.84 13.59
CA GLU A 13 -2.69 -1.87 13.52
C GLU A 13 -2.15 -3.19 12.96
N ASN A 14 -2.69 -4.32 13.40
CA ASN A 14 -2.23 -5.62 12.94
C ASN A 14 -2.50 -5.83 11.45
N GLU A 15 -3.61 -5.32 10.94
CA GLU A 15 -3.88 -5.34 9.49
C GLU A 15 -2.88 -4.48 8.73
N LEU A 16 -2.57 -3.29 9.23
CA LEU A 16 -1.61 -2.39 8.59
C LEU A 16 -0.21 -3.01 8.57
N ILE A 17 0.20 -3.64 9.65
CA ILE A 17 1.48 -4.36 9.72
C ILE A 17 1.51 -5.49 8.70
N ALA A 18 0.44 -6.26 8.57
CA ALA A 18 0.35 -7.34 7.61
C ALA A 18 0.44 -6.84 6.16
N HIS A 19 -0.24 -5.75 5.83
CA HIS A 19 -0.16 -5.13 4.51
C HIS A 19 1.26 -4.65 4.20
N ARG A 20 1.86 -3.93 5.13
CA ARG A 20 3.23 -3.43 4.95
C ARG A 20 4.21 -4.57 4.72
N ARG A 21 4.14 -5.63 5.52
CA ARG A 21 5.05 -6.77 5.41
C ARG A 21 4.84 -7.56 4.12
N HIS A 22 3.60 -7.68 3.67
CA HIS A 22 3.30 -8.31 2.38
C HIS A 22 3.95 -7.54 1.22
N LEU A 23 3.78 -6.23 1.20
CA LEU A 23 4.38 -5.37 0.18
C LEU A 23 5.91 -5.38 0.27
N HIS A 24 6.45 -5.35 1.48
CA HIS A 24 7.89 -5.37 1.70
C HIS A 24 8.54 -6.65 1.18
N GLN A 25 7.86 -7.80 1.37
CA GLN A 25 8.35 -9.08 0.88
C GLN A 25 8.28 -9.25 -0.64
N ASN A 26 7.41 -8.49 -1.31
CA ASN A 26 7.11 -8.64 -2.72
C ASN A 26 7.33 -7.32 -3.48
N PRO A 27 8.53 -6.73 -3.43
CA PRO A 27 8.80 -5.46 -4.07
C PRO A 27 8.86 -5.58 -5.59
N GLU A 28 8.33 -4.55 -6.26
CA GLU A 28 8.33 -4.44 -7.71
C GLU A 28 8.82 -3.05 -8.12
N LEU A 29 9.28 -2.89 -9.36
CA LEU A 29 9.99 -1.69 -9.79
C LEU A 29 9.21 -0.86 -10.81
N GLY A 30 9.36 0.46 -10.70
CA GLY A 30 8.89 1.42 -11.70
C GLY A 30 7.40 1.31 -11.97
N PHE A 31 7.03 1.09 -13.21
CA PHE A 31 5.63 0.90 -13.63
C PHE A 31 5.26 -0.55 -13.85
N ASP A 32 6.14 -1.48 -13.51
CA ASP A 32 5.89 -2.92 -13.63
C ASP A 32 5.56 -3.48 -12.25
N LEU A 33 4.32 -3.26 -11.81
CA LEU A 33 3.85 -3.60 -10.48
C LEU A 33 2.65 -4.55 -10.51
N PRO A 34 2.68 -5.65 -11.27
CA PRO A 34 1.47 -6.48 -11.45
C PRO A 34 0.95 -7.08 -10.15
N GLU A 35 1.83 -7.58 -9.30
CA GLU A 35 1.41 -8.19 -8.03
C GLU A 35 1.04 -7.16 -6.98
N THR A 36 1.78 -6.06 -6.92
CA THR A 36 1.49 -4.95 -6.01
C THR A 36 0.13 -4.34 -6.31
N THR A 37 -0.14 -4.03 -7.57
CA THR A 37 -1.42 -3.45 -7.97
C THR A 37 -2.57 -4.43 -7.74
N ALA A 38 -2.39 -5.71 -8.05
CA ALA A 38 -3.40 -6.73 -7.81
C ALA A 38 -3.73 -6.84 -6.31
N TYR A 39 -2.72 -6.84 -5.47
CA TYR A 39 -2.90 -6.91 -4.02
C TYR A 39 -3.66 -5.70 -3.49
N VAL A 40 -3.23 -4.49 -3.86
CA VAL A 40 -3.86 -3.26 -3.39
C VAL A 40 -5.31 -3.16 -3.87
N MET A 41 -5.57 -3.49 -5.13
CA MET A 41 -6.93 -3.49 -5.66
C MET A 41 -7.83 -4.49 -4.94
N GLN A 42 -7.31 -5.68 -4.65
CA GLN A 42 -8.05 -6.69 -3.90
C GLN A 42 -8.40 -6.21 -2.49
N GLN A 43 -7.45 -5.60 -1.79
CA GLN A 43 -7.67 -5.10 -0.44
C GLN A 43 -8.71 -3.97 -0.42
N LEU A 44 -8.66 -3.06 -1.40
CA LEU A 44 -9.66 -1.99 -1.52
C LEU A 44 -11.06 -2.57 -1.77
N ARG A 45 -11.18 -3.60 -2.60
CA ARG A 45 -12.46 -4.28 -2.82
C ARG A 45 -12.97 -4.96 -1.56
N GLU A 46 -12.10 -5.59 -0.80
CA GLU A 46 -12.46 -6.22 0.47
C GLU A 46 -12.94 -5.20 1.50
N TYR A 47 -12.44 -3.97 1.44
CA TYR A 47 -12.92 -2.87 2.27
C TYR A 47 -14.21 -2.22 1.74
N GLY A 48 -14.75 -2.70 0.63
CA GLY A 48 -16.01 -2.21 0.09
C GLY A 48 -15.89 -1.07 -0.90
N TYR A 49 -14.69 -0.79 -1.41
CA TYR A 49 -14.47 0.28 -2.39
C TYR A 49 -14.35 -0.28 -3.80
N GLU A 50 -14.43 0.59 -4.79
CA GLU A 50 -14.28 0.24 -6.21
C GLU A 50 -13.00 0.89 -6.77
N PRO A 51 -11.85 0.22 -6.68
CA PRO A 51 -10.61 0.76 -7.23
C PRO A 51 -10.63 0.73 -8.75
N LYS A 52 -9.97 1.72 -9.34
CA LYS A 52 -9.81 1.82 -10.79
C LYS A 52 -8.34 1.90 -11.14
N ALA A 53 -7.93 1.20 -12.20
CA ALA A 53 -6.58 1.30 -12.74
C ALA A 53 -6.39 2.66 -13.40
N VAL A 54 -5.24 3.28 -13.15
CA VAL A 54 -4.87 4.58 -13.73
C VAL A 54 -3.48 4.44 -14.34
N GLY A 55 -3.39 4.59 -15.65
CA GLY A 55 -2.12 4.40 -16.35
C GLY A 55 -1.63 2.96 -16.24
N LYS A 56 -0.31 2.77 -16.20
CA LYS A 56 0.31 1.44 -16.20
C LYS A 56 0.27 0.76 -14.83
N ALA A 57 0.40 1.52 -13.75
CA ALA A 57 0.58 0.96 -12.42
C ALA A 57 -0.16 1.74 -11.33
N GLY A 58 -0.94 2.75 -11.69
CA GLY A 58 -1.67 3.56 -10.74
C GLY A 58 -3.01 2.95 -10.37
N ILE A 59 -3.48 3.31 -9.19
CA ILE A 59 -4.79 2.92 -8.69
C ILE A 59 -5.46 4.16 -8.09
N SER A 60 -6.74 4.35 -8.36
CA SER A 60 -7.54 5.37 -7.70
C SER A 60 -8.79 4.75 -7.09
N ALA A 61 -9.22 5.31 -5.98
CA ALA A 61 -10.49 4.97 -5.36
C ALA A 61 -11.10 6.22 -4.75
N VAL A 62 -12.41 6.37 -4.88
CA VAL A 62 -13.13 7.50 -4.29
C VAL A 62 -13.88 6.98 -3.06
N ILE A 63 -13.66 7.64 -1.94
CA ILE A 63 -14.19 7.22 -0.64
C ILE A 63 -15.00 8.35 -0.03
N GLY A 64 -16.15 8.00 0.54
CA GLY A 64 -17.03 8.94 1.22
C GLY A 64 -18.25 9.30 0.43
N PRO A 65 -19.16 10.08 1.03
CA PRO A 65 -20.42 10.47 0.40
C PRO A 65 -20.21 11.55 -0.67
N ASP A 66 -21.17 11.65 -1.56
CA ASP A 66 -21.22 12.73 -2.55
C ASP A 66 -21.47 14.07 -1.89
N GLY A 67 -20.99 15.14 -2.54
CA GLY A 67 -21.12 16.50 -2.05
C GLY A 67 -20.01 16.90 -1.10
N GLY A 68 -19.87 18.19 -0.87
CA GLY A 68 -18.80 18.74 -0.06
C GLY A 68 -17.47 18.80 -0.81
N LYS A 69 -16.39 18.94 -0.04
CA LYS A 69 -15.05 19.07 -0.59
C LYS A 69 -14.43 17.71 -0.83
N THR A 70 -13.64 17.62 -1.89
CA THR A 70 -12.88 16.41 -2.20
C THR A 70 -11.39 16.67 -1.95
N PHE A 71 -10.75 15.76 -1.19
CA PHE A 71 -9.32 15.81 -0.92
C PHE A 71 -8.63 14.68 -1.66
N LEU A 72 -7.42 14.92 -2.13
CA LEU A 72 -6.58 13.91 -2.74
C LEU A 72 -5.51 13.47 -1.75
N ILE A 73 -5.44 12.17 -1.48
CA ILE A 73 -4.36 11.56 -0.72
C ILE A 73 -3.58 10.68 -1.67
N ARG A 74 -2.27 10.83 -1.70
CA ARG A 74 -1.39 10.09 -2.61
C ARG A 74 -0.39 9.25 -1.83
N GLY A 75 -0.14 8.03 -2.31
CA GLY A 75 0.97 7.19 -1.89
C GLY A 75 1.57 6.52 -3.11
N ASP A 76 2.79 6.06 -3.01
CA ASP A 76 3.48 5.34 -4.07
C ASP A 76 3.77 3.90 -3.67
N MET A 77 4.11 3.05 -4.65
CA MET A 77 4.15 1.60 -4.45
C MET A 77 5.39 0.92 -5.02
N ASP A 78 6.26 1.65 -5.69
CA ASP A 78 7.44 1.09 -6.32
C ASP A 78 8.61 0.92 -5.34
N ALA A 79 9.48 -0.04 -5.65
CA ALA A 79 10.65 -0.35 -4.85
C ALA A 79 11.93 0.01 -5.61
N LEU A 80 13.08 -0.33 -5.05
CA LEU A 80 14.39 -0.06 -5.62
C LEU A 80 15.10 -1.36 -6.05
N PRO A 81 15.94 -1.29 -7.11
CA PRO A 81 16.67 -2.46 -7.62
C PRO A 81 17.92 -2.73 -6.77
N MET A 82 17.71 -3.09 -5.51
CA MET A 82 18.79 -3.40 -4.59
C MET A 82 18.43 -4.58 -3.71
N LYS A 83 19.42 -5.39 -3.37
CA LYS A 83 19.22 -6.56 -2.53
C LYS A 83 19.00 -6.15 -1.08
N GLU A 84 18.00 -6.76 -0.46
CA GLU A 84 17.78 -6.54 0.97
C GLU A 84 18.72 -7.36 1.81
N GLU A 85 19.37 -6.72 2.78
CA GLU A 85 20.34 -7.34 3.69
C GLU A 85 19.94 -7.19 5.17
N THR A 86 18.66 -6.93 5.44
CA THR A 86 18.18 -6.71 6.81
C THR A 86 18.13 -7.98 7.65
N GLY A 87 17.96 -9.15 7.01
CA GLY A 87 17.81 -10.41 7.74
C GLY A 87 16.47 -10.55 8.47
N LEU A 88 15.49 -9.68 8.18
CA LEU A 88 14.17 -9.74 8.81
C LEU A 88 13.36 -10.93 8.29
N PRO A 89 12.42 -11.47 9.10
CA PRO A 89 11.57 -12.58 8.66
C PRO A 89 10.73 -12.28 7.42
N PHE A 90 10.42 -11.01 7.17
CA PHE A 90 9.65 -10.55 6.02
C PHE A 90 10.51 -9.85 4.97
N CYS A 91 11.81 -10.11 4.93
CA CYS A 91 12.70 -9.54 3.92
C CYS A 91 12.35 -10.06 2.51
N SER A 92 12.67 -9.26 1.50
CA SER A 92 12.52 -9.68 0.11
C SER A 92 13.67 -10.62 -0.29
N ILE A 93 13.39 -11.47 -1.26
CA ILE A 93 14.39 -12.41 -1.79
C ILE A 93 14.55 -12.32 -3.31
N ASN A 94 13.93 -11.30 -3.93
CA ASN A 94 13.89 -11.17 -5.39
C ASN A 94 14.89 -10.15 -5.96
N GLY A 95 15.84 -9.67 -5.16
CA GLY A 95 16.83 -8.70 -5.59
C GLY A 95 16.34 -7.25 -5.64
N LYS A 96 15.17 -6.99 -5.11
CA LYS A 96 14.55 -5.66 -5.02
C LYS A 96 14.21 -5.37 -3.57
N MET A 97 14.07 -4.09 -3.21
CA MET A 97 13.80 -3.71 -1.84
C MET A 97 13.02 -2.40 -1.75
N HIS A 98 12.04 -2.36 -0.86
CA HIS A 98 11.37 -1.11 -0.45
C HIS A 98 12.27 -0.33 0.52
N ALA A 99 13.34 0.25 -0.02
CA ALA A 99 14.32 0.98 0.79
C ALA A 99 13.94 2.45 1.02
N CYS A 100 13.04 3.00 0.20
CA CYS A 100 12.53 4.37 0.37
C CYS A 100 11.31 4.45 1.28
N GLY A 101 10.77 3.31 1.73
CA GLY A 101 9.61 3.29 2.60
C GLY A 101 8.27 3.44 1.88
N HIS A 102 8.20 3.22 0.57
CA HIS A 102 6.93 3.28 -0.17
C HIS A 102 5.93 2.21 0.29
N ASP A 103 6.41 1.12 0.87
CA ASP A 103 5.58 0.09 1.48
C ASP A 103 4.80 0.57 2.72
N PHE A 104 5.16 1.75 3.25
CA PHE A 104 4.39 2.43 4.30
C PHE A 104 3.27 3.32 3.75
N HIS A 105 3.35 3.72 2.50
CA HIS A 105 2.36 4.62 1.91
C HIS A 105 1.08 3.92 1.54
#